data_ea70922dfa4240d00902520e629d721d
#
_entry.id   ea70922dfa4240d00902520e629d721d
#
_cell.length_a   1.000
_cell.length_b   1.000
_cell.length_c   1.000
_cell.angle_alpha   90.00
_cell.angle_beta   90.00
_cell.angle_gamma   90.00
#
_symmetry.space_group_name_H-M   'P 1'
#
loop_
_entity.id
_entity.type
_entity.pdbx_description
1 polymer ?
#
loop_
_entity_poly.entity_id
_entity_poly.type
_entity_poly.pdbx_seq_one_letter_code
_entity_poly.pdbx_strand_id
1 'polypeptide(L)'
;MKKAEGTSPKDAPRDILDRYIAEQGGMRKTSERYAILDVVMQMKGHYSADQILEMMPENFPVSRATMYSTLSLLVQCGLLYNHQTTGATLYECAYKVPVHHHYICTGCNKIWDLRDTSIEQAASKVKTPRFKKLRCSTYIYGICNICQAKLARLKKKMEKEAREQKLSNMTREEKRFAQIDEELSTAAEWFK
;
A
#
# COMPACT_ATOMS: atom_id res chain seq x y z
N MET A 1 18.70 3.31 -23.07
CA MET A 1 18.50 2.92 -21.65
C MET A 1 19.32 1.65 -21.39
N LYS A 2 20.47 1.79 -20.73
CA LYS A 2 21.29 0.64 -20.33
C LYS A 2 20.61 -0.03 -19.12
N LYS A 3 20.42 -1.35 -19.20
CA LYS A 3 19.79 -2.18 -18.15
C LYS A 3 20.67 -2.17 -16.91
N ALA A 4 20.06 -1.94 -15.74
CA ALA A 4 20.68 -2.30 -14.46
C ALA A 4 20.92 -3.82 -14.47
N GLU A 5 22.16 -4.24 -14.54
CA GLU A 5 22.57 -5.61 -14.27
C GLU A 5 22.23 -5.91 -12.82
N GLY A 6 21.65 -7.10 -12.57
CA GLY A 6 21.19 -7.50 -11.27
C GLY A 6 22.27 -7.27 -10.21
N THR A 7 21.92 -6.46 -9.21
CA THR A 7 22.79 -6.14 -8.08
C THR A 7 23.31 -7.42 -7.44
N SER A 8 24.63 -7.56 -7.37
CA SER A 8 25.24 -8.66 -6.66
C SER A 8 24.85 -8.61 -5.19
N PRO A 9 24.46 -9.72 -4.55
CA PRO A 9 24.08 -9.74 -3.12
C PRO A 9 25.21 -9.32 -2.19
N LYS A 10 26.42 -9.12 -2.70
CA LYS A 10 27.63 -8.78 -1.92
C LYS A 10 27.91 -7.28 -1.84
N ASP A 11 27.36 -6.48 -2.76
CA ASP A 11 27.65 -5.05 -2.81
C ASP A 11 26.91 -4.30 -1.71
N ALA A 12 27.58 -3.34 -1.07
CA ALA A 12 26.89 -2.46 -0.12
C ALA A 12 25.93 -1.50 -0.84
N PRO A 13 24.83 -1.04 -0.19
CA PRO A 13 23.86 -0.12 -0.82
C PRO A 13 24.52 1.14 -1.41
N ARG A 14 25.54 1.67 -0.76
CA ARG A 14 26.30 2.82 -1.25
C ARG A 14 27.06 2.51 -2.54
N ASP A 15 27.67 1.33 -2.65
CA ASP A 15 28.40 0.93 -3.85
C ASP A 15 27.46 0.75 -5.06
N ILE A 16 26.24 0.26 -4.80
CA ILE A 16 25.19 0.14 -5.83
C ILE A 16 24.80 1.52 -6.35
N LEU A 17 24.54 2.45 -5.43
CA LEU A 17 24.19 3.84 -5.77
C LEU A 17 25.33 4.52 -6.53
N ASP A 18 26.56 4.36 -6.07
CA ASP A 18 27.76 4.95 -6.65
C ASP A 18 28.01 4.49 -8.07
N ARG A 19 27.87 3.19 -8.30
CA ARG A 19 27.98 2.58 -9.63
C ARG A 19 26.91 3.14 -10.56
N TYR A 20 25.67 3.17 -10.12
CA TYR A 20 24.56 3.68 -10.91
C TYR A 20 24.75 5.16 -11.29
N ILE A 21 25.18 6.02 -10.35
CA ILE A 21 25.48 7.41 -10.61
C ILE A 21 26.60 7.56 -11.64
N ALA A 22 27.64 6.75 -11.54
CA ALA A 22 28.76 6.78 -12.49
C ALA A 22 28.34 6.36 -13.91
N GLU A 23 27.46 5.36 -14.03
CA GLU A 23 26.96 4.85 -15.31
C GLU A 23 26.03 5.83 -16.03
N GLN A 24 25.27 6.65 -15.28
CA GLN A 24 24.31 7.59 -15.88
C GLN A 24 24.99 8.83 -16.48
N GLY A 25 26.20 9.18 -16.05
CA GLY A 25 26.88 10.39 -16.48
C GLY A 25 26.16 11.69 -16.10
N GLY A 26 26.86 12.70 -15.64
CA GLY A 26 26.30 14.01 -15.28
C GLY A 26 25.49 14.08 -13.97
N MET A 27 25.25 12.96 -13.32
CA MET A 27 24.56 12.91 -12.02
C MET A 27 25.60 13.12 -10.89
N ARG A 28 25.28 14.01 -9.93
CA ARG A 28 26.21 14.32 -8.84
C ARG A 28 25.97 13.41 -7.64
N LYS A 29 27.06 12.98 -7.00
CA LYS A 29 27.08 12.41 -5.66
C LYS A 29 26.92 13.57 -4.66
N THR A 30 25.86 13.55 -3.86
CA THR A 30 25.60 14.60 -2.86
C THR A 30 25.36 13.97 -1.49
N SER A 31 25.71 14.70 -0.44
CA SER A 31 25.53 14.28 0.94
C SER A 31 24.06 13.96 1.27
N GLU A 32 23.12 14.72 0.69
CA GLU A 32 21.68 14.51 0.87
C GLU A 32 21.23 13.14 0.36
N ARG A 33 21.73 12.72 -0.81
CA ARG A 33 21.39 11.40 -1.37
C ARG A 33 21.84 10.24 -0.49
N TYR A 34 23.04 10.37 0.08
CA TYR A 34 23.54 9.33 1.00
C TYR A 34 22.81 9.36 2.33
N ALA A 35 22.47 10.54 2.87
CA ALA A 35 21.68 10.65 4.08
C ALA A 35 20.29 10.02 3.90
N ILE A 36 19.61 10.27 2.78
CA ILE A 36 18.33 9.62 2.47
C ILE A 36 18.51 8.11 2.33
N LEU A 37 19.55 7.64 1.63
CA LEU A 37 19.86 6.22 1.50
C LEU A 37 20.03 5.58 2.88
N ASP A 38 20.80 6.19 3.77
CA ASP A 38 21.06 5.64 5.10
C ASP A 38 19.77 5.52 5.93
N VAL A 39 18.88 6.52 5.84
CA VAL A 39 17.57 6.49 6.50
C VAL A 39 16.71 5.35 5.95
N VAL A 40 16.54 5.26 4.64
CA VAL A 40 15.66 4.23 4.05
C VAL A 40 16.19 2.81 4.23
N MET A 41 17.51 2.62 4.36
CA MET A 41 18.09 1.31 4.66
C MET A 41 17.82 0.84 6.10
N GLN A 42 17.48 1.74 7.02
CA GLN A 42 17.13 1.44 8.41
C GLN A 42 15.63 1.24 8.60
N MET A 43 14.79 1.80 7.71
CA MET A 43 13.34 1.68 7.78
C MET A 43 12.88 0.26 7.40
N LYS A 44 11.81 -0.19 8.03
CA LYS A 44 11.20 -1.50 7.78
C LYS A 44 9.77 -1.35 7.31
N GLY A 45 9.33 -2.25 6.42
CA GLY A 45 7.99 -2.25 5.85
C GLY A 45 7.81 -1.16 4.80
N HIS A 46 6.59 -0.61 4.72
CA HIS A 46 6.18 0.33 3.68
C HIS A 46 6.03 1.74 4.26
N TYR A 47 6.61 2.73 3.63
CA TYR A 47 6.64 4.11 4.11
C TYR A 47 6.46 5.13 2.98
N SER A 48 5.85 6.26 3.30
CA SER A 48 5.70 7.39 2.38
C SER A 48 6.96 8.28 2.36
N ALA A 49 7.07 9.12 1.35
CA ALA A 49 8.14 10.13 1.30
C ALA A 49 8.10 11.09 2.51
N ASP A 50 6.91 11.42 3.01
CA ASP A 50 6.75 12.29 4.19
C ASP A 50 7.28 11.60 5.46
N GLN A 51 6.99 10.30 5.65
CA GLN A 51 7.55 9.54 6.77
C GLN A 51 9.08 9.42 6.71
N ILE A 52 9.66 9.30 5.50
CA ILE A 52 11.13 9.34 5.37
C ILE A 52 11.65 10.73 5.75
N LEU A 53 10.94 11.78 5.32
CA LEU A 53 11.34 13.16 5.62
C LEU A 53 11.32 13.44 7.14
N GLU A 54 10.33 12.91 7.86
CA GLU A 54 10.22 13.00 9.32
C GLU A 54 11.37 12.26 10.05
N MET A 55 11.94 11.23 9.42
CA MET A 55 13.06 10.46 9.97
C MET A 55 14.43 11.05 9.63
N MET A 56 14.48 12.12 8.80
CA MET A 56 15.74 12.79 8.50
C MET A 56 16.31 13.47 9.75
N PRO A 57 17.64 13.46 9.95
CA PRO A 57 18.26 14.16 11.06
C PRO A 57 17.98 15.67 11.00
N GLU A 58 17.68 16.30 12.15
CA GLU A 58 17.36 17.73 12.25
C GLU A 58 18.50 18.63 11.71
N ASN A 59 19.74 18.21 11.92
CA ASN A 59 20.92 18.90 11.42
C ASN A 59 21.17 18.68 9.93
N PHE A 60 20.30 17.93 9.22
CA PHE A 60 20.45 17.61 7.81
C PHE A 60 19.14 17.80 7.04
N PRO A 61 18.67 19.05 6.87
CA PRO A 61 17.41 19.33 6.22
C PRO A 61 17.48 19.00 4.72
N VAL A 62 16.49 18.27 4.25
CA VAL A 62 16.35 17.90 2.84
C VAL A 62 15.05 18.49 2.28
N SER A 63 15.14 19.12 1.10
CA SER A 63 13.95 19.62 0.42
C SER A 63 13.08 18.48 -0.11
N ARG A 64 11.76 18.70 -0.22
CA ARG A 64 10.85 17.72 -0.85
C ARG A 64 11.29 17.34 -2.26
N ALA A 65 11.75 18.29 -3.06
CA ALA A 65 12.25 18.04 -4.41
C ALA A 65 13.46 17.10 -4.41
N THR A 66 14.43 17.33 -3.51
CA THR A 66 15.59 16.46 -3.32
C THR A 66 15.18 15.07 -2.85
N MET A 67 14.22 14.97 -1.92
CA MET A 67 13.66 13.70 -1.45
C MET A 67 13.10 12.88 -2.62
N TYR A 68 12.12 13.41 -3.37
CA TYR A 68 11.49 12.68 -4.46
C TYR A 68 12.47 12.33 -5.59
N SER A 69 13.40 13.23 -5.94
CA SER A 69 14.41 12.94 -6.95
C SER A 69 15.35 11.81 -6.52
N THR A 70 15.70 11.77 -5.23
CA THR A 70 16.57 10.72 -4.67
C THR A 70 15.81 9.40 -4.55
N LEU A 71 14.56 9.40 -4.08
CA LEU A 71 13.74 8.17 -4.03
C LEU A 71 13.55 7.56 -5.43
N SER A 72 13.29 8.39 -6.44
CA SER A 72 13.24 7.93 -7.84
C SER A 72 14.56 7.29 -8.28
N LEU A 73 15.69 7.89 -7.93
CA LEU A 73 17.01 7.34 -8.20
C LEU A 73 17.22 5.98 -7.50
N LEU A 74 16.85 5.87 -6.22
CA LEU A 74 16.98 4.62 -5.45
C LEU A 74 16.09 3.50 -5.99
N VAL A 75 14.92 3.83 -6.54
CA VAL A 75 14.08 2.87 -7.27
C VAL A 75 14.75 2.42 -8.56
N GLN A 76 15.32 3.35 -9.33
CA GLN A 76 15.98 3.04 -10.60
C GLN A 76 17.23 2.16 -10.43
N CYS A 77 18.00 2.36 -9.37
CA CYS A 77 19.16 1.50 -9.08
C CYS A 77 18.80 0.21 -8.32
N GLY A 78 17.50 -0.04 -8.04
CA GLY A 78 17.02 -1.28 -7.43
C GLY A 78 17.23 -1.40 -5.93
N LEU A 79 17.46 -0.29 -5.23
CA LEU A 79 17.58 -0.24 -3.77
C LEU A 79 16.23 -0.07 -3.06
N LEU A 80 15.24 0.50 -3.77
CA LEU A 80 13.86 0.63 -3.30
C LEU A 80 12.88 0.05 -4.30
N TYR A 81 11.76 -0.43 -3.80
CA TYR A 81 10.52 -0.63 -4.56
C TYR A 81 9.55 0.51 -4.30
N ASN A 82 8.74 0.84 -5.30
CA ASN A 82 7.63 1.76 -5.14
C ASN A 82 6.31 1.03 -5.38
N HIS A 83 5.33 1.27 -4.52
CA HIS A 83 4.00 0.71 -4.55
C HIS A 83 2.98 1.81 -4.74
N GLN A 84 2.25 1.76 -5.88
CA GLN A 84 1.18 2.70 -6.14
C GLN A 84 -0.07 2.28 -5.37
N THR A 85 -0.53 3.14 -4.46
CA THR A 85 -1.79 2.98 -3.75
C THR A 85 -2.80 4.03 -4.22
N THR A 86 -4.06 3.95 -3.79
CA THR A 86 -5.08 4.95 -4.12
C THR A 86 -4.83 6.31 -3.44
N GLY A 87 -3.95 6.37 -2.45
CA GLY A 87 -3.63 7.60 -1.70
C GLY A 87 -2.27 8.19 -2.05
N ALA A 88 -1.22 7.45 -1.78
CA ALA A 88 0.15 7.91 -1.97
C ALA A 88 1.05 6.78 -2.47
N THR A 89 2.18 7.15 -3.08
CA THR A 89 3.24 6.20 -3.37
C THR A 89 3.91 5.79 -2.06
N LEU A 90 3.98 4.50 -1.81
CA LEU A 90 4.74 3.93 -0.70
C LEU A 90 6.03 3.30 -1.23
N TYR A 91 7.06 3.37 -0.43
CA TYR A 91 8.38 2.82 -0.74
C TYR A 91 8.70 1.69 0.22
N GLU A 92 9.48 0.75 -0.25
CA GLU A 92 9.98 -0.39 0.52
C GLU A 92 11.43 -0.65 0.16
N CYS A 93 12.25 -1.03 1.14
CA CYS A 93 13.63 -1.44 0.90
C CYS A 93 13.66 -2.72 0.05
N ALA A 94 14.36 -2.66 -1.10
CA ALA A 94 14.52 -3.80 -2.00
C ALA A 94 15.82 -4.59 -1.72
N TYR A 95 16.72 -4.04 -0.90
CA TYR A 95 18.02 -4.62 -0.64
C TYR A 95 17.91 -5.79 0.33
N LYS A 96 18.31 -6.99 -0.13
CA LYS A 96 18.28 -8.25 0.63
C LYS A 96 16.90 -8.65 1.17
N VAL A 97 15.82 -8.11 0.60
CA VAL A 97 14.47 -8.51 0.96
C VAL A 97 14.04 -9.68 0.06
N PRO A 98 13.59 -10.81 0.62
CA PRO A 98 13.05 -11.92 -0.15
C PRO A 98 11.87 -11.49 -1.03
N VAL A 99 11.67 -12.18 -2.16
CA VAL A 99 10.48 -11.95 -2.98
C VAL A 99 9.23 -12.19 -2.14
N HIS A 100 8.29 -11.26 -2.22
CA HIS A 100 6.99 -11.36 -1.57
C HIS A 100 5.94 -10.60 -2.37
N HIS A 101 4.69 -10.75 -1.99
CA HIS A 101 3.52 -10.17 -2.62
C HIS A 101 2.81 -9.28 -1.62
N HIS A 102 1.75 -8.58 -2.03
CA HIS A 102 1.12 -7.57 -1.19
C HIS A 102 -0.40 -7.67 -1.17
N TYR A 103 -1.01 -7.46 0.00
CA TYR A 103 -2.40 -7.07 0.14
C TYR A 103 -2.48 -5.56 0.29
N ILE A 104 -3.37 -4.91 -0.46
CA ILE A 104 -3.63 -3.48 -0.39
C ILE A 104 -5.09 -3.26 -0.04
N CYS A 105 -5.34 -2.58 1.10
CA CYS A 105 -6.68 -2.18 1.46
C CYS A 105 -7.09 -0.91 0.74
N THR A 106 -8.15 -0.98 -0.09
CA THR A 106 -8.68 0.18 -0.80
C THR A 106 -9.39 1.18 0.11
N GLY A 107 -9.72 0.78 1.35
CA GLY A 107 -10.39 1.68 2.31
C GLY A 107 -9.44 2.50 3.19
N CYS A 108 -8.22 2.03 3.47
CA CYS A 108 -7.25 2.75 4.31
C CYS A 108 -5.83 2.80 3.75
N ASN A 109 -5.62 2.28 2.55
CA ASN A 109 -4.34 2.23 1.82
C ASN A 109 -3.19 1.52 2.55
N LYS A 110 -3.49 0.76 3.61
CA LYS A 110 -2.48 -0.07 4.26
C LYS A 110 -2.07 -1.21 3.35
N ILE A 111 -0.77 -1.51 3.37
CA ILE A 111 -0.15 -2.64 2.68
C ILE A 111 0.29 -3.67 3.73
N TRP A 112 0.16 -4.95 3.39
CA TRP A 112 0.69 -6.07 4.15
C TRP A 112 1.44 -7.00 3.21
N ASP A 113 2.52 -7.57 3.70
CA ASP A 113 3.29 -8.58 2.99
C ASP A 113 2.51 -9.90 2.94
N LEU A 114 2.52 -10.51 1.77
CA LEU A 114 2.03 -11.86 1.53
C LEU A 114 3.20 -12.73 1.08
N ARG A 115 3.49 -13.76 1.84
CA ARG A 115 4.45 -14.79 1.46
C ARG A 115 3.69 -16.05 1.07
N ASP A 116 3.60 -16.29 -0.23
CA ASP A 116 2.91 -17.46 -0.79
C ASP A 116 3.71 -17.99 -1.97
N THR A 117 4.36 -19.12 -1.75
CA THR A 117 5.20 -19.77 -2.76
C THR A 117 4.42 -20.28 -3.96
N SER A 118 3.10 -20.47 -3.85
CA SER A 118 2.25 -20.92 -4.97
C SER A 118 2.19 -19.87 -6.09
N ILE A 119 2.18 -18.58 -5.72
CA ILE A 119 2.22 -17.46 -6.67
C ILE A 119 3.55 -17.44 -7.42
N GLU A 120 4.66 -17.60 -6.69
CA GLU A 120 6.00 -17.67 -7.30
C GLU A 120 6.12 -18.87 -8.25
N GLN A 121 5.63 -20.04 -7.85
CA GLN A 121 5.60 -21.23 -8.67
C GLN A 121 4.75 -21.05 -9.92
N ALA A 122 3.57 -20.43 -9.79
CA ALA A 122 2.73 -20.12 -10.95
C ALA A 122 3.44 -19.16 -11.91
N ALA A 123 4.03 -18.09 -11.41
CA ALA A 123 4.78 -17.12 -12.21
C ALA A 123 6.01 -17.74 -12.89
N SER A 124 6.67 -18.70 -12.24
CA SER A 124 7.82 -19.41 -12.83
C SER A 124 7.45 -20.25 -14.05
N LYS A 125 6.27 -20.88 -14.02
CA LYS A 125 5.74 -21.73 -15.09
C LYS A 125 5.29 -20.94 -16.33
N VAL A 126 5.05 -19.63 -16.23
CA VAL A 126 4.67 -18.81 -17.37
C VAL A 126 5.83 -18.75 -18.37
N LYS A 127 5.61 -19.27 -19.58
CA LYS A 127 6.61 -19.21 -20.65
C LYS A 127 6.68 -17.80 -21.23
N THR A 128 7.88 -17.22 -21.25
CA THR A 128 8.10 -15.86 -21.77
C THR A 128 9.23 -15.90 -22.81
N PRO A 129 8.97 -16.37 -24.06
CA PRO A 129 9.99 -16.38 -25.11
C PRO A 129 10.48 -14.95 -25.36
N ARG A 130 11.79 -14.78 -25.52
CA ARG A 130 12.46 -13.49 -25.74
C ARG A 130 12.37 -12.50 -24.56
N PHE A 131 11.96 -12.96 -23.35
CA PHE A 131 11.86 -12.12 -22.17
C PHE A 131 12.51 -12.81 -20.97
N LYS A 132 13.53 -12.17 -20.36
CA LYS A 132 14.17 -12.64 -19.14
C LYS A 132 13.36 -12.12 -17.93
N LYS A 133 12.67 -13.01 -17.24
CA LYS A 133 11.99 -12.66 -15.96
C LYS A 133 13.05 -12.32 -14.91
N LEU A 134 12.95 -11.20 -14.28
CA LEU A 134 13.82 -10.77 -13.19
C LEU A 134 13.14 -10.87 -11.84
N ARG A 135 11.82 -10.59 -11.80
CA ARG A 135 11.03 -10.55 -10.58
C ARG A 135 9.54 -10.71 -10.93
N CYS A 136 8.78 -11.28 -9.99
CA CYS A 136 7.33 -11.24 -9.99
C CYS A 136 6.86 -10.54 -8.71
N SER A 137 5.91 -9.62 -8.81
CA SER A 137 5.22 -9.01 -7.67
C SER A 137 3.73 -9.01 -7.96
N THR A 138 2.93 -9.49 -7.00
CA THR A 138 1.47 -9.56 -7.12
C THR A 138 0.84 -8.66 -6.08
N TYR A 139 -0.21 -7.95 -6.49
CA TYR A 139 -1.00 -7.10 -5.61
C TYR A 139 -2.42 -7.64 -5.54
N ILE A 140 -2.92 -7.88 -4.34
CA ILE A 140 -4.29 -8.28 -4.07
C ILE A 140 -4.99 -7.11 -3.40
N TYR A 141 -5.98 -6.54 -4.09
CA TYR A 141 -6.75 -5.40 -3.58
C TYR A 141 -8.01 -5.89 -2.90
N GLY A 142 -8.34 -5.29 -1.76
CA GLY A 142 -9.52 -5.67 -0.99
C GLY A 142 -9.81 -4.66 0.12
N ILE A 143 -10.65 -5.05 1.08
CA ILE A 143 -11.00 -4.23 2.23
C ILE A 143 -10.60 -4.99 3.50
N CYS A 144 -9.73 -4.42 4.33
CA CYS A 144 -9.29 -5.04 5.58
C CYS A 144 -10.46 -5.15 6.59
N ASN A 145 -10.32 -6.04 7.57
CA ASN A 145 -11.32 -6.28 8.61
C ASN A 145 -11.74 -5.01 9.37
N ILE A 146 -10.81 -4.11 9.65
CA ILE A 146 -11.09 -2.83 10.32
C ILE A 146 -11.98 -1.95 9.45
N CYS A 147 -11.66 -1.83 8.16
CA CYS A 147 -12.48 -1.06 7.21
C CYS A 147 -13.84 -1.71 6.96
N GLN A 148 -13.93 -3.04 6.88
CA GLN A 148 -15.19 -3.77 6.79
C GLN A 148 -16.08 -3.48 8.00
N ALA A 149 -15.54 -3.58 9.22
CA ALA A 149 -16.27 -3.27 10.43
C ALA A 149 -16.76 -1.80 10.47
N LYS A 150 -15.93 -0.86 10.03
CA LYS A 150 -16.31 0.57 9.92
C LYS A 150 -17.46 0.76 8.93
N LEU A 151 -17.38 0.15 7.75
CA LEU A 151 -18.43 0.22 6.74
C LEU A 151 -19.74 -0.40 7.25
N ALA A 152 -19.69 -1.54 7.93
CA ALA A 152 -20.86 -2.19 8.50
C ALA A 152 -21.54 -1.30 9.57
N ARG A 153 -20.76 -0.63 10.42
CA ARG A 153 -21.29 0.33 11.41
C ARG A 153 -21.96 1.53 10.75
N LEU A 154 -21.32 2.09 9.71
CA LEU A 154 -21.88 3.21 8.95
C LEU A 154 -23.18 2.82 8.27
N LYS A 155 -23.23 1.63 7.64
CA LYS A 155 -24.44 1.13 7.01
C LYS A 155 -25.59 0.99 8.00
N LYS A 156 -25.35 0.38 9.17
CA LYS A 156 -26.36 0.27 10.24
C LYS A 156 -26.84 1.64 10.72
N LYS A 157 -25.93 2.61 10.85
CA LYS A 157 -26.29 3.98 11.26
C LYS A 157 -27.19 4.65 10.22
N MET A 158 -26.83 4.57 8.94
CA MET A 158 -27.63 5.12 7.86
C MET A 158 -29.03 4.46 7.75
N GLU A 159 -29.10 3.13 7.90
CA GLU A 159 -30.38 2.39 7.92
C GLU A 159 -31.25 2.84 9.08
N LYS A 160 -30.67 3.05 10.27
CA LYS A 160 -31.39 3.56 11.45
C LYS A 160 -31.91 4.97 11.20
N GLU A 161 -31.07 5.88 10.72
CA GLU A 161 -31.45 7.27 10.41
C GLU A 161 -32.53 7.33 9.33
N ALA A 162 -32.42 6.53 8.28
CA ALA A 162 -33.43 6.43 7.24
C ALA A 162 -34.78 5.91 7.77
N ARG A 163 -34.74 4.90 8.69
CA ARG A 163 -35.95 4.39 9.36
C ARG A 163 -36.59 5.46 10.25
N GLU A 164 -35.80 6.17 11.06
CA GLU A 164 -36.28 7.25 11.90
C GLU A 164 -36.90 8.40 11.08
N GLN A 165 -36.25 8.77 9.98
CA GLN A 165 -36.76 9.82 9.07
C GLN A 165 -38.06 9.38 8.40
N LYS A 166 -38.16 8.12 7.95
CA LYS A 166 -39.40 7.56 7.40
C LYS A 166 -40.52 7.59 8.45
N LEU A 167 -40.22 7.18 9.70
CA LEU A 167 -41.20 7.18 10.78
C LEU A 167 -41.64 8.59 11.18
N SER A 168 -40.74 9.60 11.15
CA SER A 168 -41.07 11.00 11.42
C SER A 168 -42.05 11.59 10.42
N ASN A 169 -41.91 11.19 9.16
CA ASN A 169 -42.73 11.68 8.03
C ASN A 169 -44.09 10.96 7.92
N MET A 170 -44.32 9.87 8.65
CA MET A 170 -45.58 9.13 8.65
C MET A 170 -46.63 9.84 9.50
N THR A 171 -47.88 9.79 9.05
CA THR A 171 -49.03 10.23 9.83
C THR A 171 -49.27 9.33 11.07
N ARG A 172 -50.10 9.81 12.00
CA ARG A 172 -50.41 9.05 13.24
C ARG A 172 -51.09 7.70 12.94
N GLU A 173 -51.92 7.65 11.92
CA GLU A 173 -52.59 6.41 11.48
C GLU A 173 -51.63 5.44 10.82
N GLU A 174 -50.81 5.90 9.93
CA GLU A 174 -49.77 5.08 9.28
C GLU A 174 -48.78 4.49 10.29
N LYS A 175 -48.39 5.24 11.33
CA LYS A 175 -47.54 4.74 12.40
C LYS A 175 -48.22 3.59 13.17
N ARG A 176 -49.51 3.68 13.41
CA ARG A 176 -50.26 2.63 14.09
C ARG A 176 -50.37 1.36 13.27
N PHE A 177 -50.59 1.47 11.96
CA PHE A 177 -50.61 0.31 11.06
C PHE A 177 -49.23 -0.34 10.95
N ALA A 178 -48.16 0.43 10.84
CA ALA A 178 -46.80 -0.10 10.78
C ALA A 178 -46.39 -0.86 12.06
N GLN A 179 -46.89 -0.42 13.22
CA GLN A 179 -46.64 -1.10 14.50
C GLN A 179 -47.40 -2.43 14.59
N ILE A 180 -48.62 -2.50 14.13
CA ILE A 180 -49.41 -3.74 14.06
C ILE A 180 -48.76 -4.76 13.12
N ASP A 181 -48.25 -4.34 11.95
CA ASP A 181 -47.57 -5.22 11.00
C ASP A 181 -46.25 -5.78 11.57
N GLU A 182 -45.50 -4.99 12.35
CA GLU A 182 -44.26 -5.43 13.02
C GLU A 182 -44.57 -6.46 14.13
N GLU A 183 -45.64 -6.24 14.90
CA GLU A 183 -46.12 -7.20 15.93
C GLU A 183 -46.62 -8.53 15.33
N LEU A 184 -47.34 -8.47 14.20
CA LEU A 184 -47.78 -9.66 13.49
C LEU A 184 -46.64 -10.44 12.86
N SER A 185 -45.63 -9.75 12.32
CA SER A 185 -44.44 -10.37 11.74
C SER A 185 -43.61 -11.08 12.78
N THR A 186 -43.41 -10.47 13.96
CA THR A 186 -42.71 -11.09 15.11
C THR A 186 -43.48 -12.29 15.67
N ALA A 187 -44.82 -12.23 15.74
CA ALA A 187 -45.64 -13.36 16.15
C ALA A 187 -45.57 -14.54 15.19
N ALA A 188 -45.48 -14.29 13.88
CA ALA A 188 -45.34 -15.33 12.85
C ALA A 188 -43.99 -16.09 12.91
N GLU A 189 -42.93 -15.45 13.43
CA GLU A 189 -41.63 -16.13 13.64
C GLU A 189 -41.63 -17.09 14.84
N TRP A 190 -42.55 -16.92 15.80
CA TRP A 190 -42.68 -17.79 16.96
C TRP A 190 -43.41 -19.11 16.62
N PHE A 191 -44.06 -19.19 15.46
CA PHE A 191 -44.79 -20.40 15.01
C PHE A 191 -44.01 -21.20 13.94
N LYS A 192 -42.75 -20.88 13.67
CA LYS A 192 -41.84 -21.66 12.83
C LYS A 192 -40.84 -22.45 13.67
#